data_39876e035a18f1eece0b89a05e64b2d7
#
_entry.id   39876e035a18f1eece0b89a05e64b2d7
#
_cell.length_a   1.000
_cell.length_b   1.000
_cell.length_c   1.000
_cell.angle_alpha   90.00
_cell.angle_beta   90.00
_cell.angle_gamma   90.00
#
_symmetry.space_group_name_H-M   'P 1'
#
loop_
_entity.id
_entity.type
_entity.pdbx_description
1 polymer ?
#
loop_
_entity_poly.entity_id
_entity_poly.type
_entity_poly.pdbx_seq_one_letter_code
_entity_poly.pdbx_strand_id
1 'polypeptide(L)'
;MSEIQDPEKKPEKKNDRDFISEKIVRPAPSRKQVGTRMATAACAGVIFGVVSAVCFVLTRPILEQLSAGNRPTTSAISIPKDELESPVEAMENERVAETETEPVEEMVQTALEKYRYTVDDLNSMLNSLRGKAQTADKSVVVVHSVQQNTDWFDNPVETTGLYAGMIIAKTSQELLVLTPEAAVEQADSIKVTLGNGNDVSGHMKQKDAISGQAIVSISVQDISATQLRDLEPIPLGNSYQLQQGDLIAAVGSPAGVVHSMDYGFVSYVVRSNPMVDQHCRMLYSNILADAGKGTFLVNTDGELVGWAQEPDSPEASDRVTEVFGISDYKGVLEKLSNGQAVPCIGIVGQEVTDAQVENGLPAGIYVMNAVTDKPAYNAGIQNGDILTELAGEPVTSMKEYQAALDKMTCGQVVHVTVARNGRDTYTELEFDVTVGSR
;
A
#
# COMPACT_ATOMS: atom_id res chain seq x y z
N MET A 1 71.42 1.95 25.33
CA MET A 1 71.58 1.76 26.77
C MET A 1 70.22 1.32 27.26
N SER A 2 70.00 0.18 27.77
CA SER A 2 70.71 -1.09 28.14
C SER A 2 69.63 -2.17 28.07
N GLU A 3 69.79 -3.16 27.28
CA GLU A 3 69.96 -4.59 27.55
C GLU A 3 69.70 -5.04 28.96
N ILE A 4 68.93 -6.12 29.08
CA ILE A 4 69.01 -7.23 30.05
C ILE A 4 68.05 -8.31 29.52
N GLN A 5 68.46 -9.31 28.79
CA GLN A 5 69.00 -10.63 29.16
C GLN A 5 67.96 -11.57 29.78
N ASP A 6 67.69 -12.60 29.02
CA ASP A 6 66.98 -13.88 29.27
C ASP A 6 67.88 -14.80 30.18
N PRO A 7 67.32 -15.64 31.04
CA PRO A 7 68.04 -16.82 31.54
C PRO A 7 67.34 -18.14 31.20
N GLU A 8 68.06 -18.93 30.47
CA GLU A 8 68.36 -20.37 30.56
C GLU A 8 67.31 -21.38 30.92
N LYS A 9 67.12 -22.29 29.94
CA LYS A 9 66.59 -23.64 30.05
C LYS A 9 67.54 -24.54 30.88
N LYS A 10 66.92 -25.30 31.83
CA LYS A 10 67.52 -26.54 32.39
C LYS A 10 66.82 -27.77 31.83
N PRO A 11 67.54 -28.88 31.57
CA PRO A 11 66.97 -30.09 30.97
C PRO A 11 66.36 -31.02 32.00
N GLU A 12 65.12 -31.50 31.74
CA GLU A 12 64.52 -32.56 32.52
C GLU A 12 64.96 -33.94 32.02
N LYS A 13 65.28 -34.81 32.98
CA LYS A 13 65.69 -36.17 32.84
C LYS A 13 64.55 -37.05 32.36
N LYS A 14 64.77 -37.84 31.29
CA LYS A 14 64.07 -39.03 30.92
C LYS A 14 64.08 -40.05 32.07
N ASN A 15 62.89 -40.45 32.56
CA ASN A 15 62.74 -41.70 33.31
C ASN A 15 61.97 -42.66 32.42
N ASP A 16 62.70 -43.61 31.84
CA ASP A 16 62.18 -44.81 31.25
C ASP A 16 61.63 -45.70 32.35
N ARG A 17 60.29 -45.87 32.34
CA ARG A 17 59.63 -47.00 32.95
C ARG A 17 58.67 -47.55 31.94
N ASP A 18 59.08 -48.62 31.26
CA ASP A 18 58.25 -49.50 30.47
C ASP A 18 57.16 -50.10 31.33
N PHE A 19 55.92 -49.63 31.16
CA PHE A 19 54.76 -50.36 31.60
C PHE A 19 54.20 -51.11 30.40
N ILE A 20 54.21 -52.43 30.50
CA ILE A 20 53.57 -53.36 29.59
C ILE A 20 52.06 -53.02 29.57
N SER A 21 51.59 -52.42 28.47
CA SER A 21 50.15 -52.26 28.25
C SER A 21 49.60 -53.49 27.54
N GLU A 22 48.90 -54.34 28.28
CA GLU A 22 48.10 -55.43 27.65
C GLU A 22 47.01 -54.83 26.76
N LYS A 23 47.18 -55.00 25.47
CA LYS A 23 46.19 -54.64 24.47
C LYS A 23 45.22 -55.83 24.33
N ILE A 24 44.06 -55.74 24.98
CA ILE A 24 42.96 -56.71 24.80
C ILE A 24 42.45 -56.61 23.36
N VAL A 25 42.94 -57.50 22.49
CA VAL A 25 42.46 -57.60 21.11
C VAL A 25 41.14 -58.46 21.17
N ARG A 26 40.03 -57.76 21.02
CA ARG A 26 38.74 -58.47 20.85
C ARG A 26 38.75 -59.17 19.49
N PRO A 27 38.39 -60.43 19.40
CA PRO A 27 38.34 -61.16 18.13
C PRO A 27 37.33 -60.51 17.20
N ALA A 28 37.63 -60.40 15.92
CA ALA A 28 36.75 -59.89 14.92
C ALA A 28 35.43 -60.64 14.88
N PRO A 29 34.28 -59.91 14.83
CA PRO A 29 32.99 -60.59 14.87
C PRO A 29 32.79 -61.45 13.63
N SER A 30 32.29 -62.69 13.87
CA SER A 30 32.06 -63.66 12.79
C SER A 30 31.03 -63.13 11.79
N ARG A 31 31.14 -63.50 10.51
CA ARG A 31 30.20 -63.06 9.45
C ARG A 31 28.72 -63.27 9.81
N LYS A 32 28.39 -64.32 10.59
CA LYS A 32 27.03 -64.56 11.11
C LYS A 32 26.61 -63.51 12.15
N GLN A 33 27.50 -63.08 13.05
CA GLN A 33 27.21 -62.03 14.04
C GLN A 33 27.04 -60.69 13.45
N VAL A 34 27.79 -60.34 12.38
CA VAL A 34 27.62 -59.10 11.63
C VAL A 34 26.27 -59.08 10.90
N GLY A 35 25.93 -60.21 10.22
CA GLY A 35 24.64 -60.31 9.53
C GLY A 35 23.43 -60.19 10.47
N THR A 36 23.50 -60.88 11.68
CA THR A 36 22.40 -60.75 12.67
C THR A 36 22.28 -59.31 13.22
N ARG A 37 23.40 -58.62 13.46
CA ARG A 37 23.39 -57.22 13.92
C ARG A 37 22.88 -56.27 12.85
N MET A 38 23.20 -56.49 11.59
CA MET A 38 22.65 -55.69 10.48
C MET A 38 21.13 -55.93 10.32
N ALA A 39 20.68 -57.20 10.42
CA ALA A 39 19.27 -57.55 10.35
C ALA A 39 18.49 -56.92 11.52
N THR A 40 19.00 -57.00 12.76
CA THR A 40 18.33 -56.34 13.90
C THR A 40 18.31 -54.86 13.82
N ALA A 41 19.38 -54.21 13.31
CA ALA A 41 19.40 -52.75 13.07
C ALA A 41 18.40 -52.32 11.98
N ALA A 42 18.29 -53.12 10.90
CA ALA A 42 17.31 -52.84 9.84
C ALA A 42 15.86 -53.03 10.35
N CYS A 43 15.55 -54.08 11.12
CA CYS A 43 14.25 -54.26 11.74
C CYS A 43 13.91 -53.11 12.74
N ALA A 44 14.89 -52.71 13.56
CA ALA A 44 14.71 -51.57 14.48
C ALA A 44 14.45 -50.27 13.73
N GLY A 45 15.15 -50.02 12.61
CA GLY A 45 14.93 -48.85 11.75
C GLY A 45 13.53 -48.81 11.12
N VAL A 46 13.04 -49.96 10.64
CA VAL A 46 11.68 -50.06 10.10
C VAL A 46 10.62 -49.81 11.18
N ILE A 47 10.79 -50.43 12.37
CA ILE A 47 9.87 -50.23 13.49
C ILE A 47 9.85 -48.75 13.93
N PHE A 48 11.04 -48.15 14.04
CA PHE A 48 11.14 -46.72 14.40
C PHE A 48 10.51 -45.79 13.33
N GLY A 49 10.72 -46.11 12.05
CA GLY A 49 10.11 -45.39 10.93
C GLY A 49 8.58 -45.46 10.94
N VAL A 50 8.01 -46.65 11.17
CA VAL A 50 6.56 -46.86 11.26
C VAL A 50 5.99 -46.14 12.49
N VAL A 51 6.62 -46.28 13.66
CA VAL A 51 6.16 -45.59 14.88
C VAL A 51 6.22 -44.06 14.71
N SER A 52 7.31 -43.53 14.13
CA SER A 52 7.43 -42.10 13.87
C SER A 52 6.38 -41.59 12.88
N ALA A 53 6.09 -42.35 11.82
CA ALA A 53 5.05 -41.99 10.85
C ALA A 53 3.65 -41.98 11.50
N VAL A 54 3.34 -43.03 12.31
CA VAL A 54 2.07 -43.08 13.04
C VAL A 54 1.95 -41.96 14.07
N CYS A 55 3.01 -41.65 14.82
CA CYS A 55 3.03 -40.55 15.75
C CYS A 55 2.83 -39.21 15.00
N PHE A 56 3.48 -39.01 13.85
CA PHE A 56 3.34 -37.79 13.05
C PHE A 56 1.90 -37.62 12.51
N VAL A 57 1.30 -38.69 12.00
CA VAL A 57 -0.09 -38.69 11.51
C VAL A 57 -1.09 -38.42 12.64
N LEU A 58 -0.88 -38.98 13.83
CA LEU A 58 -1.76 -38.80 14.99
C LEU A 58 -1.59 -37.42 15.66
N THR A 59 -0.37 -36.85 15.64
CA THR A 59 -0.10 -35.55 16.27
C THR A 59 -0.38 -34.35 15.34
N ARG A 60 -0.35 -34.59 14.03
CA ARG A 60 -0.62 -33.54 13.03
C ARG A 60 -1.96 -32.83 13.23
N PRO A 61 -3.13 -33.50 13.39
CA PRO A 61 -4.39 -32.78 13.62
C PRO A 61 -4.42 -32.05 14.95
N ILE A 62 -3.71 -32.54 15.98
CA ILE A 62 -3.62 -31.85 17.29
C ILE A 62 -2.73 -30.60 17.19
N LEU A 63 -1.61 -30.70 16.46
CA LEU A 63 -0.76 -29.52 16.18
C LEU A 63 -1.44 -28.49 15.29
N GLU A 64 -2.20 -28.94 14.28
CA GLU A 64 -3.01 -28.07 13.44
C GLU A 64 -4.12 -27.40 14.25
N GLN A 65 -4.79 -28.07 15.17
CA GLN A 65 -5.75 -27.47 16.09
C GLN A 65 -5.10 -26.51 17.10
N LEU A 66 -3.93 -26.84 17.64
CA LEU A 66 -3.19 -25.94 18.54
C LEU A 66 -2.59 -24.74 17.81
N SER A 67 -2.20 -24.89 16.54
CA SER A 67 -1.72 -23.77 15.70
C SER A 67 -2.87 -22.96 15.10
N ALA A 68 -4.04 -23.57 14.85
CA ALA A 68 -5.24 -22.88 14.40
C ALA A 68 -5.95 -22.12 15.54
N GLY A 69 -5.76 -22.54 16.80
CA GLY A 69 -6.39 -21.92 17.96
C GLY A 69 -5.77 -20.59 18.41
N ASN A 70 -4.63 -20.16 17.84
CA ASN A 70 -3.94 -18.95 18.29
C ASN A 70 -3.36 -18.10 17.15
N ARG A 71 -3.85 -18.27 15.92
CA ARG A 71 -3.71 -17.19 14.93
C ARG A 71 -4.94 -16.31 15.07
N PRO A 72 -4.79 -15.05 15.52
CA PRO A 72 -5.86 -14.10 15.38
C PRO A 72 -6.18 -14.07 13.88
N THR A 73 -7.37 -14.50 13.49
CA THR A 73 -7.89 -14.28 12.16
C THR A 73 -8.06 -12.77 12.03
N THR A 74 -6.99 -12.09 11.60
CA THR A 74 -7.10 -10.71 11.13
C THR A 74 -8.09 -10.78 9.97
N SER A 75 -9.29 -10.29 10.17
CA SER A 75 -10.26 -10.20 9.08
C SER A 75 -9.62 -9.31 8.01
N ALA A 76 -9.32 -9.89 6.86
CA ALA A 76 -8.78 -9.12 5.75
C ALA A 76 -9.77 -8.01 5.40
N ILE A 77 -9.24 -6.81 5.22
CA ILE A 77 -10.01 -5.65 4.79
C ILE A 77 -10.21 -5.77 3.29
N SER A 78 -11.43 -5.63 2.83
CA SER A 78 -11.77 -5.54 1.41
C SER A 78 -12.36 -4.16 1.15
N ILE A 79 -11.79 -3.46 0.16
CA ILE A 79 -12.25 -2.14 -0.29
C ILE A 79 -12.86 -2.33 -1.69
N PRO A 80 -14.18 -2.14 -1.86
CA PRO A 80 -14.82 -2.24 -3.16
C PRO A 80 -14.20 -1.26 -4.15
N LYS A 81 -13.82 -1.75 -5.34
CA LYS A 81 -13.32 -0.91 -6.43
C LYS A 81 -14.48 -0.27 -7.17
N ASP A 82 -14.30 0.99 -7.56
CA ASP A 82 -15.27 1.68 -8.40
C ASP A 82 -15.08 1.28 -9.85
N GLU A 83 -16.17 1.27 -10.62
CA GLU A 83 -16.13 1.09 -12.06
C GLU A 83 -16.33 2.43 -12.76
N LEU A 84 -15.55 2.67 -13.84
CA LEU A 84 -15.77 3.79 -14.74
C LEU A 84 -17.04 3.50 -15.54
N GLU A 85 -18.10 4.26 -15.32
CA GLU A 85 -19.29 4.19 -16.18
C GLU A 85 -18.89 4.53 -17.61
N SER A 86 -19.25 3.65 -18.55
CA SER A 86 -19.02 3.94 -19.96
C SER A 86 -19.91 5.13 -20.38
N PRO A 87 -19.47 6.00 -21.31
CA PRO A 87 -20.27 7.16 -21.75
C PRO A 87 -21.65 6.80 -22.29
N VAL A 88 -21.87 5.53 -22.66
CA VAL A 88 -23.16 5.03 -23.17
C VAL A 88 -24.16 4.78 -22.03
N GLU A 89 -23.70 4.35 -20.86
CA GLU A 89 -24.57 4.09 -19.69
C GLU A 89 -25.02 5.39 -18.99
N ALA A 90 -24.16 6.42 -19.01
CA ALA A 90 -24.51 7.74 -18.49
C ALA A 90 -25.64 8.42 -19.30
N MET A 91 -25.74 8.16 -20.61
CA MET A 91 -26.82 8.69 -21.45
C MET A 91 -28.14 7.90 -21.32
N GLU A 92 -28.11 6.65 -20.90
CA GLU A 92 -29.31 5.84 -20.68
C GLU A 92 -30.00 6.15 -19.34
N ASN A 93 -29.23 6.50 -18.32
CA ASN A 93 -29.76 6.88 -17.00
C ASN A 93 -30.46 8.25 -17.01
N GLU A 94 -30.12 9.17 -17.92
CA GLU A 94 -30.84 10.43 -18.09
C GLU A 94 -32.20 10.27 -18.84
N ARG A 95 -32.42 9.15 -19.52
CA ARG A 95 -33.64 8.92 -20.32
C ARG A 95 -34.79 8.21 -19.61
N VAL A 96 -34.58 7.74 -18.38
CA VAL A 96 -35.62 6.96 -17.64
C VAL A 96 -36.52 7.82 -16.75
N ALA A 97 -36.40 9.14 -16.78
CA ALA A 97 -37.19 10.06 -15.93
C ALA A 97 -38.33 10.78 -16.67
N GLU A 98 -38.92 10.22 -17.72
CA GLU A 98 -40.21 10.69 -18.23
C GLU A 98 -41.31 9.70 -17.88
N THR A 99 -41.87 9.80 -16.67
CA THR A 99 -43.16 9.22 -16.32
C THR A 99 -44.17 10.36 -16.22
N GLU A 100 -45.19 10.29 -17.04
CA GLU A 100 -46.38 11.18 -17.01
C GLU A 100 -46.90 11.29 -15.58
N THR A 101 -46.89 12.51 -15.02
CA THR A 101 -47.51 12.81 -13.74
C THR A 101 -48.39 14.05 -13.84
N GLU A 102 -49.50 13.97 -13.17
CA GLU A 102 -50.72 14.77 -13.13
C GLU A 102 -50.51 16.28 -12.82
N PRO A 103 -51.61 17.11 -12.83
CA PRO A 103 -51.63 18.60 -12.72
C PRO A 103 -50.94 19.22 -11.50
N VAL A 104 -50.49 18.42 -10.52
CA VAL A 104 -49.72 18.87 -9.37
C VAL A 104 -48.32 19.38 -9.77
N GLU A 105 -47.75 18.84 -10.82
CA GLU A 105 -46.41 19.20 -11.35
C GLU A 105 -46.38 20.65 -11.87
N GLU A 106 -47.45 21.08 -12.54
CA GLU A 106 -47.55 22.45 -13.05
C GLU A 106 -47.63 23.51 -11.93
N MET A 107 -48.30 23.16 -10.81
CA MET A 107 -48.35 24.02 -9.61
C MET A 107 -46.98 24.04 -8.87
N VAL A 108 -46.28 22.90 -8.79
CA VAL A 108 -44.95 22.80 -8.17
C VAL A 108 -43.93 23.55 -9.04
N GLN A 109 -43.99 23.36 -10.35
CA GLN A 109 -43.10 24.04 -11.29
C GLN A 109 -43.30 25.56 -11.27
N THR A 110 -44.56 26.02 -11.22
CA THR A 110 -44.89 27.45 -11.08
C THR A 110 -44.47 28.02 -9.72
N ALA A 111 -44.49 27.23 -8.66
CA ALA A 111 -43.99 27.63 -7.34
C ALA A 111 -42.46 27.71 -7.31
N LEU A 112 -41.77 26.73 -7.95
CA LEU A 112 -40.32 26.72 -8.09
C LEU A 112 -39.81 27.89 -8.95
N GLU A 113 -40.50 28.23 -10.06
CA GLU A 113 -40.14 29.38 -10.91
C GLU A 113 -40.30 30.72 -10.18
N LYS A 114 -41.16 30.81 -9.18
CA LYS A 114 -41.37 31.99 -8.35
C LYS A 114 -40.48 32.04 -7.11
N TYR A 115 -39.89 30.91 -6.75
CA TYR A 115 -38.99 30.86 -5.59
C TYR A 115 -37.77 31.70 -5.81
N ARG A 116 -37.53 32.65 -4.95
CA ARG A 116 -36.30 33.48 -4.97
C ARG A 116 -35.40 33.03 -3.84
N TYR A 117 -34.25 32.50 -4.21
CA TYR A 117 -33.24 32.14 -3.23
C TYR A 117 -32.86 33.34 -2.38
N THR A 118 -32.80 33.14 -1.09
CA THR A 118 -32.45 34.13 -0.08
C THR A 118 -31.06 33.85 0.48
N VAL A 119 -30.50 34.78 1.25
CA VAL A 119 -29.26 34.58 2.00
C VAL A 119 -29.43 33.44 3.03
N ASP A 120 -30.63 33.24 3.55
CA ASP A 120 -30.91 32.17 4.50
C ASP A 120 -30.88 30.78 3.83
N ASP A 121 -31.27 30.66 2.57
CA ASP A 121 -31.12 29.43 1.81
C ASP A 121 -29.65 29.09 1.58
N LEU A 122 -28.85 30.10 1.17
CA LEU A 122 -27.41 29.95 1.04
C LEU A 122 -26.76 29.55 2.37
N ASN A 123 -27.11 30.19 3.46
CA ASN A 123 -26.62 29.85 4.80
C ASN A 123 -27.00 28.43 5.20
N SER A 124 -28.19 27.97 4.85
CA SER A 124 -28.65 26.59 5.11
C SER A 124 -27.82 25.58 4.33
N MET A 125 -27.51 25.84 3.06
CA MET A 125 -26.64 25.02 2.24
C MET A 125 -25.21 24.96 2.81
N LEU A 126 -24.63 26.11 3.16
CA LEU A 126 -23.29 26.18 3.77
C LEU A 126 -23.23 25.49 5.14
N ASN A 127 -24.30 25.59 5.93
CA ASN A 127 -24.39 24.89 7.21
C ASN A 127 -24.47 23.37 7.01
N SER A 128 -25.18 22.90 5.98
CA SER A 128 -25.22 21.49 5.61
C SER A 128 -23.83 20.96 5.24
N LEU A 129 -23.13 21.67 4.36
CA LEU A 129 -21.75 21.33 3.99
C LEU A 129 -20.80 21.33 5.19
N ARG A 130 -20.92 22.37 6.05
CA ARG A 130 -20.16 22.42 7.30
C ARG A 130 -20.42 21.20 8.18
N GLY A 131 -21.68 20.78 8.31
CA GLY A 131 -22.06 19.59 9.08
C GLY A 131 -21.42 18.32 8.54
N LYS A 132 -21.34 18.18 7.21
CA LYS A 132 -20.65 17.04 6.55
C LYS A 132 -19.15 17.07 6.80
N ALA A 133 -18.49 18.22 6.61
CA ALA A 133 -17.07 18.38 6.87
C ALA A 133 -16.72 18.12 8.36
N GLN A 134 -17.53 18.61 9.29
CA GLN A 134 -17.37 18.33 10.72
C GLN A 134 -17.57 16.84 11.07
N THR A 135 -18.43 16.14 10.34
CA THR A 135 -18.60 14.70 10.51
C THR A 135 -17.38 13.95 10.00
N ALA A 136 -16.85 14.34 8.85
CA ALA A 136 -15.60 13.78 8.31
C ALA A 136 -14.41 14.07 9.23
N ASP A 137 -14.33 15.25 9.84
CA ASP A 137 -13.27 15.62 10.78
C ASP A 137 -13.24 14.77 12.05
N LYS A 138 -14.36 14.12 12.44
CA LYS A 138 -14.36 13.15 13.55
C LYS A 138 -13.53 11.90 13.25
N SER A 139 -13.31 11.59 11.98
CA SER A 139 -12.44 10.52 11.53
C SER A 139 -10.97 10.98 11.40
N VAL A 140 -10.68 12.28 11.59
CA VAL A 140 -9.32 12.82 11.58
C VAL A 140 -8.67 12.58 12.94
N VAL A 141 -7.39 12.20 12.92
CA VAL A 141 -6.52 12.04 14.10
C VAL A 141 -5.21 12.77 13.89
N VAL A 142 -4.50 13.09 14.96
CA VAL A 142 -3.17 13.69 14.87
C VAL A 142 -2.12 12.59 14.91
N VAL A 143 -1.32 12.47 13.86
CA VAL A 143 -0.19 11.54 13.80
C VAL A 143 1.09 12.30 14.17
N HIS A 144 1.75 11.84 15.21
CA HIS A 144 3.02 12.39 15.70
C HIS A 144 4.15 11.52 15.17
N SER A 145 4.97 12.09 14.29
CA SER A 145 6.25 11.52 13.83
C SER A 145 7.33 11.90 14.82
N VAL A 146 7.72 10.97 15.66
CA VAL A 146 8.72 11.22 16.72
C VAL A 146 10.07 10.77 16.24
N GLN A 147 11.04 11.69 16.22
CA GLN A 147 12.44 11.42 15.84
C GLN A 147 13.34 11.73 17.05
N GLN A 148 14.24 10.79 17.35
CA GLN A 148 15.27 10.95 18.37
C GLN A 148 16.55 11.41 17.70
N ASN A 149 16.89 12.66 17.88
CA ASN A 149 18.11 13.27 17.37
C ASN A 149 19.07 13.57 18.53
N THR A 150 20.32 13.86 18.22
CA THR A 150 21.29 14.43 19.17
C THR A 150 21.59 15.86 18.79
N ASP A 151 21.68 16.75 19.77
CA ASP A 151 22.14 18.10 19.53
C ASP A 151 23.67 18.15 19.29
N TRP A 152 24.19 19.36 19.03
CA TRP A 152 25.64 19.57 18.82
C TRP A 152 26.53 19.15 20.01
N PHE A 153 25.92 18.90 21.17
CA PHE A 153 26.61 18.49 22.42
C PHE A 153 26.34 17.03 22.81
N ASP A 154 25.88 16.20 21.85
CA ASP A 154 25.48 14.79 22.05
C ASP A 154 24.34 14.58 23.06
N ASN A 155 23.52 15.62 23.35
CA ASN A 155 22.33 15.43 24.18
C ASN A 155 21.19 14.91 23.32
N PRO A 156 20.38 13.97 23.81
CA PRO A 156 19.20 13.49 23.08
C PRO A 156 18.16 14.62 22.98
N VAL A 157 17.71 14.87 21.74
CA VAL A 157 16.64 15.84 21.43
C VAL A 157 15.55 15.10 20.69
N GLU A 158 14.32 15.18 21.23
CA GLU A 158 13.12 14.66 20.55
C GLU A 158 12.52 15.76 19.67
N THR A 159 12.38 15.47 18.39
CA THR A 159 11.69 16.33 17.43
C THR A 159 10.40 15.64 17.02
N THR A 160 9.27 16.37 17.06
CA THR A 160 7.96 15.81 16.73
C THR A 160 7.35 16.56 15.55
N GLY A 161 7.15 15.86 14.44
CA GLY A 161 6.34 16.32 13.32
C GLY A 161 4.85 16.02 13.58
N LEU A 162 3.96 16.94 13.21
CA LEU A 162 2.51 16.76 13.31
C LEU A 162 1.90 16.61 11.92
N TYR A 163 1.12 15.56 11.74
CA TYR A 163 0.44 15.24 10.49
C TYR A 163 -1.03 14.89 10.77
N ALA A 164 -1.89 15.14 9.81
CA ALA A 164 -3.24 14.61 9.88
C ALA A 164 -3.27 13.16 9.40
N GLY A 165 -4.02 12.33 10.10
CA GLY A 165 -4.37 10.99 9.66
C GLY A 165 -5.88 10.85 9.55
N MET A 166 -6.35 10.03 8.63
CA MET A 166 -7.76 9.73 8.40
C MET A 166 -8.06 8.27 8.74
N ILE A 167 -8.98 8.02 9.65
CA ILE A 167 -9.43 6.67 9.96
C ILE A 167 -10.20 6.13 8.76
N ILE A 168 -9.69 5.08 8.10
CA ILE A 168 -10.30 4.48 6.91
C ILE A 168 -10.92 3.11 7.18
N ALA A 169 -10.50 2.42 8.24
CA ALA A 169 -11.05 1.11 8.59
C ALA A 169 -10.93 0.85 10.09
N LYS A 170 -11.86 0.07 10.61
CA LYS A 170 -11.87 -0.43 11.98
C LYS A 170 -12.20 -1.91 11.98
N THR A 171 -11.32 -2.72 12.55
CA THR A 171 -11.52 -4.16 12.74
C THR A 171 -11.68 -4.48 14.23
N SER A 172 -11.87 -5.74 14.56
CA SER A 172 -11.88 -6.19 15.97
C SER A 172 -10.53 -6.07 16.67
N GLN A 173 -9.43 -5.88 15.93
CA GLN A 173 -8.08 -5.90 16.47
C GLN A 173 -7.36 -4.56 16.30
N GLU A 174 -7.60 -3.86 15.22
CA GLU A 174 -6.87 -2.65 14.85
C GLU A 174 -7.76 -1.59 14.23
N LEU A 175 -7.35 -0.35 14.44
CA LEU A 175 -7.85 0.84 13.76
C LEU A 175 -6.81 1.24 12.71
N LEU A 176 -7.20 1.47 11.47
CA LEU A 176 -6.31 1.84 10.38
C LEU A 176 -6.45 3.32 10.02
N VAL A 177 -5.32 3.98 10.00
CA VAL A 177 -5.19 5.41 9.75
C VAL A 177 -4.38 5.63 8.48
N LEU A 178 -4.97 6.28 7.49
CA LEU A 178 -4.30 6.78 6.29
C LEU A 178 -3.62 8.11 6.63
N THR A 179 -2.34 8.24 6.32
CA THR A 179 -1.55 9.45 6.60
C THR A 179 -0.49 9.64 5.52
N PRO A 180 0.03 10.85 5.28
CA PRO A 180 1.15 11.03 4.38
C PRO A 180 2.35 10.15 4.73
N GLU A 181 3.05 9.64 3.71
CA GLU A 181 4.28 8.85 3.90
C GLU A 181 5.31 9.59 4.77
N ALA A 182 5.42 10.91 4.62
CA ALA A 182 6.30 11.78 5.41
C ALA A 182 6.07 11.65 6.94
N ALA A 183 4.88 11.25 7.38
CA ALA A 183 4.58 11.03 8.80
C ALA A 183 5.29 9.80 9.38
N VAL A 184 5.70 8.86 8.54
CA VAL A 184 6.26 7.56 8.96
C VAL A 184 7.69 7.33 8.48
N GLU A 185 8.14 8.00 7.42
CA GLU A 185 9.37 7.70 6.70
C GLU A 185 10.64 7.82 7.58
N GLN A 186 10.69 8.83 8.42
CA GLN A 186 11.84 9.10 9.29
C GLN A 186 11.49 8.98 10.78
N ALA A 187 10.34 8.41 11.12
CA ALA A 187 9.89 8.30 12.49
C ALA A 187 10.55 7.11 13.20
N ASP A 188 11.20 7.36 14.33
CA ASP A 188 11.67 6.31 15.25
C ASP A 188 10.50 5.69 16.02
N SER A 189 9.47 6.49 16.30
CA SER A 189 8.20 6.03 16.87
C SER A 189 7.03 6.89 16.40
N ILE A 190 5.86 6.28 16.32
CA ILE A 190 4.63 6.94 15.92
C ILE A 190 3.68 6.95 17.11
N LYS A 191 3.16 8.13 17.45
CA LYS A 191 2.06 8.28 18.39
C LYS A 191 0.86 8.88 17.67
N VAL A 192 -0.33 8.50 18.06
CA VAL A 192 -1.57 9.02 17.46
C VAL A 192 -2.44 9.59 18.56
N THR A 193 -2.75 10.89 18.46
CA THR A 193 -3.74 11.53 19.33
C THR A 193 -5.11 11.35 18.73
N LEU A 194 -5.97 10.65 19.43
CA LEU A 194 -7.37 10.44 19.06
C LEU A 194 -8.22 11.68 19.40
N GLY A 195 -9.40 11.82 18.80
CA GLY A 195 -10.26 13.00 18.91
C GLY A 195 -10.64 13.47 20.33
N ASN A 196 -10.36 12.66 21.34
CA ASN A 196 -10.54 13.00 22.75
C ASN A 196 -9.26 13.46 23.47
N GLY A 197 -8.15 13.62 22.74
CA GLY A 197 -6.87 14.07 23.26
C GLY A 197 -5.99 12.98 23.89
N ASN A 198 -6.36 11.70 23.78
CA ASN A 198 -5.52 10.61 24.27
C ASN A 198 -4.52 10.15 23.22
N ASP A 199 -3.28 9.99 23.64
CA ASP A 199 -2.20 9.46 22.82
C ASP A 199 -2.15 7.93 22.93
N VAL A 200 -2.07 7.27 21.78
CA VAL A 200 -1.87 5.83 21.65
C VAL A 200 -0.69 5.54 20.72
N SER A 201 -0.05 4.39 20.88
CA SER A 201 1.03 3.98 20.00
C SER A 201 0.48 3.57 18.63
N GLY A 202 1.10 4.09 17.56
CA GLY A 202 0.85 3.67 16.20
C GLY A 202 2.03 2.86 15.65
N HIS A 203 1.74 1.97 14.72
CA HIS A 203 2.75 1.19 13.99
C HIS A 203 2.52 1.33 12.49
N MET A 204 3.57 1.67 11.74
CA MET A 204 3.48 1.67 10.28
C MET A 204 3.20 0.24 9.81
N LYS A 205 2.10 0.04 9.08
CA LYS A 205 1.71 -1.25 8.53
C LYS A 205 2.30 -1.45 7.14
N GLN A 206 2.13 -0.45 6.28
CA GLN A 206 2.71 -0.40 4.93
C GLN A 206 2.64 1.02 4.40
N LYS A 207 3.47 1.33 3.38
CA LYS A 207 3.49 2.63 2.70
C LYS A 207 3.60 2.44 1.19
N ASP A 208 3.24 3.47 0.45
CA ASP A 208 3.36 3.55 -1.02
C ASP A 208 3.89 4.93 -1.43
N ALA A 209 5.12 4.96 -1.92
CA ALA A 209 5.78 6.21 -2.31
C ALA A 209 5.15 6.89 -3.53
N ILE A 210 4.41 6.15 -4.38
CA ILE A 210 3.77 6.72 -5.58
C ILE A 210 2.51 7.51 -5.20
N SER A 211 1.71 6.98 -4.28
CA SER A 211 0.55 7.70 -3.74
C SER A 211 0.91 8.71 -2.65
N GLY A 212 2.16 8.67 -2.15
CA GLY A 212 2.60 9.48 -1.02
C GLY A 212 1.89 9.16 0.30
N GLN A 213 1.29 7.97 0.42
CA GLN A 213 0.47 7.59 1.56
C GLN A 213 1.02 6.37 2.30
N ALA A 214 0.72 6.32 3.60
CA ALA A 214 1.03 5.20 4.47
C ALA A 214 -0.18 4.82 5.33
N ILE A 215 -0.23 3.56 5.74
CA ILE A 215 -1.20 3.06 6.72
C ILE A 215 -0.49 2.86 8.06
N VAL A 216 -1.02 3.53 9.07
CA VAL A 216 -0.65 3.34 10.48
C VAL A 216 -1.75 2.52 11.16
N SER A 217 -1.37 1.44 11.81
CA SER A 217 -2.27 0.62 12.64
C SER A 217 -2.15 1.00 14.11
N ILE A 218 -3.28 1.01 14.79
CA ILE A 218 -3.41 1.22 16.24
C ILE A 218 -4.12 0.02 16.80
N SER A 219 -3.58 -0.58 17.86
CA SER A 219 -4.22 -1.71 18.54
C SER A 219 -5.52 -1.26 19.23
N VAL A 220 -6.62 -1.94 18.96
CA VAL A 220 -7.91 -1.70 19.64
C VAL A 220 -7.80 -1.91 21.15
N GLN A 221 -6.84 -2.73 21.61
CA GLN A 221 -6.62 -3.00 23.02
C GLN A 221 -6.08 -1.77 23.78
N ASP A 222 -5.40 -0.86 23.07
CA ASP A 222 -4.85 0.37 23.63
C ASP A 222 -5.89 1.51 23.70
N ILE A 223 -7.09 1.27 23.18
CA ILE A 223 -8.20 2.23 23.13
C ILE A 223 -9.31 1.80 24.08
N SER A 224 -9.80 2.71 24.92
CA SER A 224 -10.92 2.40 25.79
C SER A 224 -12.21 2.09 24.98
N ALA A 225 -13.07 1.20 25.51
CA ALA A 225 -14.31 0.82 24.82
C ALA A 225 -15.27 2.02 24.57
N THR A 226 -15.21 3.05 25.40
CA THR A 226 -16.00 4.27 25.22
C THR A 226 -15.48 5.08 24.05
N GLN A 227 -14.16 5.27 23.97
CA GLN A 227 -13.51 5.98 22.86
C GLN A 227 -13.70 5.26 21.52
N LEU A 228 -13.55 3.93 21.54
CA LEU A 228 -13.67 3.13 20.32
C LEU A 228 -15.07 3.24 19.68
N ARG A 229 -16.12 3.54 20.45
CA ARG A 229 -17.47 3.75 19.89
C ARG A 229 -17.58 5.05 19.10
N ASP A 230 -16.84 6.08 19.48
CA ASP A 230 -16.90 7.41 18.89
C ASP A 230 -15.98 7.54 17.66
N LEU A 231 -15.07 6.55 17.48
CA LEU A 231 -14.15 6.50 16.34
C LEU A 231 -14.78 5.68 15.21
N GLU A 232 -15.25 6.38 14.19
CA GLU A 232 -15.81 5.77 13.00
C GLU A 232 -14.92 6.02 11.79
N PRO A 233 -14.68 5.00 10.94
CA PRO A 233 -14.02 5.19 9.67
C PRO A 233 -14.82 6.11 8.76
N ILE A 234 -14.11 6.95 8.00
CA ILE A 234 -14.74 7.75 6.95
C ILE A 234 -15.24 6.83 5.83
N PRO A 235 -16.45 7.06 5.27
CA PRO A 235 -16.87 6.35 4.08
C PRO A 235 -15.97 6.73 2.90
N LEU A 236 -15.60 5.73 2.08
CA LEU A 236 -14.80 5.94 0.86
C LEU A 236 -15.75 6.19 -0.32
N GLY A 237 -15.69 7.39 -0.88
CA GLY A 237 -16.52 7.82 -1.99
C GLY A 237 -16.01 7.32 -3.35
N ASN A 238 -16.68 7.76 -4.41
CA ASN A 238 -16.33 7.49 -5.80
C ASN A 238 -15.82 8.76 -6.49
N SER A 239 -14.50 8.87 -6.67
CA SER A 239 -13.90 10.05 -7.33
C SER A 239 -14.14 10.10 -8.85
N TYR A 240 -14.61 8.99 -9.46
CA TYR A 240 -14.95 9.00 -10.88
C TYR A 240 -16.21 9.83 -11.18
N GLN A 241 -17.09 10.00 -10.20
CA GLN A 241 -18.30 10.81 -10.34
C GLN A 241 -18.04 12.31 -10.23
N LEU A 242 -16.89 12.73 -9.67
CA LEU A 242 -16.58 14.13 -9.53
C LEU A 242 -16.37 14.82 -10.88
N GLN A 243 -16.98 15.98 -11.02
CA GLN A 243 -16.91 16.80 -12.22
C GLN A 243 -16.36 18.19 -11.90
N GLN A 244 -15.92 18.89 -12.93
CA GLN A 244 -15.52 20.29 -12.81
C GLN A 244 -16.69 21.14 -12.33
N GLY A 245 -16.48 21.93 -11.27
CA GLY A 245 -17.49 22.76 -10.65
C GLY A 245 -18.13 22.14 -9.40
N ASP A 246 -17.89 20.87 -9.12
CA ASP A 246 -18.42 20.24 -7.92
C ASP A 246 -17.84 20.84 -6.65
N LEU A 247 -18.71 21.02 -5.65
CA LEU A 247 -18.35 21.53 -4.34
C LEU A 247 -17.69 20.42 -3.51
N ILE A 248 -16.56 20.74 -2.92
CA ILE A 248 -15.77 19.85 -2.06
C ILE A 248 -15.35 20.56 -0.79
N ALA A 249 -15.07 19.79 0.25
CA ALA A 249 -14.42 20.28 1.45
C ALA A 249 -13.06 19.59 1.65
N ALA A 250 -12.07 20.32 2.12
CA ALA A 250 -10.81 19.79 2.59
C ALA A 250 -10.83 19.69 4.11
N VAL A 251 -10.42 18.56 4.64
CA VAL A 251 -10.31 18.25 6.06
C VAL A 251 -8.93 17.67 6.37
N GLY A 252 -8.57 17.60 7.63
CA GLY A 252 -7.24 17.17 8.03
C GLY A 252 -6.34 18.36 8.34
N SER A 253 -5.44 18.72 7.43
CA SER A 253 -4.50 19.82 7.66
C SER A 253 -4.39 20.81 6.47
N PRO A 254 -5.50 21.24 5.82
CA PRO A 254 -5.40 22.16 4.68
C PRO A 254 -4.69 23.48 5.00
N ALA A 255 -4.85 24.00 6.21
CA ALA A 255 -4.18 25.22 6.66
C ALA A 255 -2.83 24.96 7.37
N GLY A 256 -2.23 23.77 7.22
CA GLY A 256 -1.00 23.37 7.92
C GLY A 256 -1.21 23.02 9.40
N VAL A 257 -2.46 23.04 9.88
CA VAL A 257 -2.84 22.71 11.26
C VAL A 257 -3.88 21.59 11.23
N VAL A 258 -3.65 20.51 11.97
CA VAL A 258 -4.58 19.39 12.03
C VAL A 258 -5.94 19.84 12.59
N HIS A 259 -7.02 19.26 12.09
CA HIS A 259 -8.42 19.66 12.31
C HIS A 259 -8.79 21.02 11.69
N SER A 260 -7.99 21.55 10.78
CA SER A 260 -8.43 22.66 9.94
C SER A 260 -9.34 22.17 8.81
N MET A 261 -10.20 23.05 8.32
CA MET A 261 -11.12 22.77 7.22
C MET A 261 -11.12 23.93 6.25
N ASP A 262 -11.26 23.62 4.96
CA ASP A 262 -11.48 24.63 3.90
C ASP A 262 -12.53 24.11 2.91
N TYR A 263 -13.07 25.00 2.08
CA TYR A 263 -14.13 24.70 1.13
C TYR A 263 -13.79 25.27 -0.24
N GLY A 264 -14.08 24.51 -1.26
CA GLY A 264 -13.82 24.94 -2.64
C GLY A 264 -14.51 24.07 -3.65
N PHE A 265 -13.96 24.09 -4.86
CA PHE A 265 -14.52 23.41 -6.01
C PHE A 265 -13.46 22.60 -6.72
N VAL A 266 -13.89 21.58 -7.43
CA VAL A 266 -13.08 20.90 -8.45
C VAL A 266 -12.91 21.89 -9.61
N SER A 267 -11.70 22.40 -9.78
CA SER A 267 -11.38 23.39 -10.83
C SER A 267 -11.18 22.73 -12.19
N TYR A 268 -10.58 21.54 -12.21
CA TYR A 268 -10.30 20.79 -13.42
C TYR A 268 -10.12 19.29 -13.11
N VAL A 269 -10.38 18.43 -14.11
CA VAL A 269 -10.25 16.98 -14.00
C VAL A 269 -9.40 16.45 -15.16
N VAL A 270 -8.26 15.87 -14.85
CA VAL A 270 -7.47 15.04 -15.78
C VAL A 270 -7.92 13.60 -15.61
N ARG A 271 -8.56 13.02 -16.62
CA ARG A 271 -9.16 11.69 -16.52
C ARG A 271 -8.15 10.56 -16.56
N SER A 272 -7.00 10.78 -17.18
CA SER A 272 -5.94 9.78 -17.32
C SER A 272 -4.59 10.48 -17.28
N ASN A 273 -3.95 10.46 -16.12
CA ASN A 273 -2.61 10.96 -15.91
C ASN A 273 -1.65 9.78 -15.80
N PRO A 274 -0.66 9.65 -16.70
CA PRO A 274 0.31 8.56 -16.63
C PRO A 274 1.18 8.69 -15.37
N MET A 275 1.16 7.65 -14.55
CA MET A 275 1.98 7.49 -13.37
C MET A 275 2.78 6.20 -13.46
N VAL A 276 3.64 5.94 -12.49
CA VAL A 276 4.40 4.69 -12.46
C VAL A 276 3.45 3.50 -12.27
N ASP A 277 3.47 2.59 -13.24
CA ASP A 277 2.68 1.37 -13.31
C ASP A 277 1.15 1.55 -13.28
N GLN A 278 0.66 2.76 -13.51
CA GLN A 278 -0.78 3.01 -13.55
C GLN A 278 -1.12 4.29 -14.31
N HIS A 279 -2.39 4.42 -14.68
CA HIS A 279 -3.01 5.71 -14.94
C HIS A 279 -3.89 6.07 -13.76
N CYS A 280 -3.88 7.32 -13.36
CA CYS A 280 -4.76 7.82 -12.31
C CYS A 280 -5.52 9.06 -12.75
N ARG A 281 -6.69 9.25 -12.13
CA ARG A 281 -7.46 10.47 -12.26
C ARG A 281 -6.87 11.53 -11.33
N MET A 282 -6.48 12.66 -11.90
CA MET A 282 -6.00 13.81 -11.16
C MET A 282 -7.07 14.90 -11.12
N LEU A 283 -7.38 15.38 -9.94
CA LEU A 283 -8.29 16.48 -9.72
C LEU A 283 -7.47 17.73 -9.35
N TYR A 284 -7.89 18.88 -9.80
CA TYR A 284 -7.33 20.17 -9.43
C TYR A 284 -8.38 20.94 -8.64
N SER A 285 -8.02 21.37 -7.44
CA SER A 285 -8.91 22.14 -6.57
C SER A 285 -8.41 23.58 -6.40
N ASN A 286 -9.32 24.51 -6.24
CA ASN A 286 -8.99 25.89 -5.87
C ASN A 286 -8.73 26.09 -4.37
N ILE A 287 -8.84 25.03 -3.56
CA ILE A 287 -8.40 25.04 -2.17
C ILE A 287 -6.87 25.00 -2.18
N LEU A 288 -6.23 26.00 -1.58
CA LEU A 288 -4.78 25.96 -1.37
C LEU A 288 -4.51 25.17 -0.10
N ALA A 289 -3.93 24.00 -0.26
CA ALA A 289 -3.78 23.05 0.82
C ALA A 289 -2.32 22.63 1.04
N ASP A 290 -1.95 22.43 2.31
CA ASP A 290 -0.68 21.80 2.68
C ASP A 290 -0.80 20.27 2.45
N ALA A 291 -0.29 19.80 1.32
CA ALA A 291 -0.32 18.38 0.95
C ALA A 291 0.55 17.53 1.87
N GLY A 292 1.73 18.03 2.25
CA GLY A 292 2.71 17.31 3.06
C GLY A 292 2.26 17.07 4.51
N LYS A 293 1.22 17.76 4.98
CA LYS A 293 0.70 17.62 6.35
C LYS A 293 -0.56 16.75 6.45
N GLY A 294 -1.07 16.24 5.33
CA GLY A 294 -2.25 15.39 5.27
C GLY A 294 -3.53 16.19 5.10
N THR A 295 -3.85 16.49 3.86
CA THR A 295 -5.11 17.11 3.46
C THR A 295 -5.94 16.13 2.67
N PHE A 296 -7.15 15.87 3.14
CA PHE A 296 -8.10 14.93 2.57
C PHE A 296 -9.31 15.68 2.03
N LEU A 297 -9.78 15.28 0.84
CA LEU A 297 -10.94 15.91 0.22
C LEU A 297 -12.16 15.03 0.37
N VAL A 298 -13.27 15.68 0.74
CA VAL A 298 -14.57 15.02 0.90
C VAL A 298 -15.61 15.67 -0.01
N ASN A 299 -16.54 14.86 -0.51
CA ASN A 299 -17.67 15.32 -1.31
C ASN A 299 -18.79 15.89 -0.42
N THR A 300 -19.89 16.31 -1.03
CA THR A 300 -21.07 16.85 -0.34
C THR A 300 -21.82 15.80 0.51
N ASP A 301 -21.55 14.52 0.31
CA ASP A 301 -22.09 13.43 1.13
C ASP A 301 -21.23 13.15 2.38
N GLY A 302 -20.03 13.73 2.44
CA GLY A 302 -19.07 13.53 3.52
C GLY A 302 -18.19 12.30 3.34
N GLU A 303 -18.05 11.82 2.11
CA GLU A 303 -17.22 10.68 1.74
C GLU A 303 -15.84 11.13 1.28
N LEU A 304 -14.80 10.37 1.62
CA LEU A 304 -13.43 10.62 1.17
C LEU A 304 -13.32 10.36 -0.34
N VAL A 305 -12.95 11.38 -1.11
CA VAL A 305 -12.83 11.29 -2.57
C VAL A 305 -11.41 11.48 -3.08
N GLY A 306 -10.47 11.84 -2.20
CA GLY A 306 -9.07 11.97 -2.57
C GLY A 306 -8.23 12.63 -1.48
N TRP A 307 -6.96 12.83 -1.78
CA TRP A 307 -6.02 13.55 -0.92
C TRP A 307 -5.12 14.46 -1.74
N ALA A 308 -4.71 15.57 -1.14
CA ALA A 308 -3.78 16.51 -1.74
C ALA A 308 -2.42 15.86 -1.95
N GLN A 309 -1.84 16.12 -3.12
CA GLN A 309 -0.51 15.67 -3.51
C GLN A 309 0.44 16.86 -3.56
N GLU A 310 1.69 16.65 -3.16
CA GLU A 310 2.72 17.66 -3.40
C GLU A 310 2.96 17.79 -4.91
N PRO A 311 2.93 19.02 -5.44
CA PRO A 311 3.10 19.24 -6.87
C PRO A 311 4.53 18.87 -7.31
N ASP A 312 4.65 18.29 -8.48
CA ASP A 312 5.95 17.96 -9.08
C ASP A 312 6.82 19.21 -9.36
N SER A 313 6.18 20.38 -9.47
CA SER A 313 6.85 21.66 -9.71
C SER A 313 6.40 22.73 -8.71
N PRO A 314 7.33 23.45 -8.06
CA PRO A 314 7.00 24.54 -7.13
C PRO A 314 6.13 25.63 -7.74
N GLU A 315 6.23 25.87 -9.05
CA GLU A 315 5.46 26.89 -9.75
C GLU A 315 3.97 26.53 -9.91
N ALA A 316 3.61 25.26 -9.83
CA ALA A 316 2.23 24.78 -9.93
C ALA A 316 1.44 24.98 -8.62
N SER A 317 2.12 25.01 -7.47
CA SER A 317 1.51 25.04 -6.14
C SER A 317 0.80 26.35 -5.78
N ASP A 318 1.12 27.45 -6.47
CA ASP A 318 0.66 28.79 -6.06
C ASP A 318 -0.82 29.08 -6.40
N ARG A 319 -1.50 28.23 -7.16
CA ARG A 319 -2.85 28.53 -7.67
C ARG A 319 -3.89 27.46 -7.47
N VAL A 320 -3.47 26.22 -7.48
CA VAL A 320 -4.35 25.05 -7.36
C VAL A 320 -3.64 23.96 -6.59
N THR A 321 -4.41 23.13 -5.89
CA THR A 321 -3.91 21.91 -5.27
C THR A 321 -4.19 20.73 -6.18
N GLU A 322 -3.17 19.91 -6.42
CA GLU A 322 -3.28 18.64 -7.10
C GLU A 322 -3.80 17.57 -6.12
N VAL A 323 -4.73 16.76 -6.58
CA VAL A 323 -5.44 15.79 -5.75
C VAL A 323 -5.50 14.45 -6.46
N PHE A 324 -5.01 13.40 -5.83
CA PHE A 324 -5.25 12.04 -6.29
C PHE A 324 -6.68 11.61 -5.97
N GLY A 325 -7.41 11.21 -7.01
CA GLY A 325 -8.74 10.63 -6.84
C GLY A 325 -8.65 9.25 -6.21
N ILE A 326 -9.45 9.00 -5.15
CA ILE A 326 -9.36 7.76 -4.36
C ILE A 326 -9.66 6.49 -5.16
N SER A 327 -10.53 6.57 -6.18
CA SER A 327 -11.03 5.40 -6.90
C SER A 327 -9.92 4.57 -7.55
N ASP A 328 -8.90 5.22 -8.12
CA ASP A 328 -7.74 4.55 -8.72
C ASP A 328 -6.83 3.89 -7.67
N TYR A 329 -6.90 4.34 -6.42
CA TYR A 329 -6.04 3.88 -5.33
C TYR A 329 -6.73 2.91 -4.37
N LYS A 330 -8.04 2.60 -4.52
CA LYS A 330 -8.74 1.68 -3.63
C LYS A 330 -8.07 0.31 -3.55
N GLY A 331 -7.55 -0.23 -4.65
CA GLY A 331 -6.80 -1.48 -4.67
C GLY A 331 -5.45 -1.38 -3.95
N VAL A 332 -4.76 -0.24 -4.07
CA VAL A 332 -3.52 0.05 -3.34
C VAL A 332 -3.82 0.15 -1.84
N LEU A 333 -4.83 0.94 -1.45
CA LEU A 333 -5.23 1.10 -0.05
C LEU A 333 -5.63 -0.23 0.59
N GLU A 334 -6.30 -1.12 -0.15
CA GLU A 334 -6.63 -2.47 0.31
C GLU A 334 -5.37 -3.29 0.62
N LYS A 335 -4.37 -3.30 -0.29
CA LYS A 335 -3.08 -3.98 -0.07
C LYS A 335 -2.34 -3.40 1.14
N LEU A 336 -2.21 -2.08 1.22
CA LEU A 336 -1.54 -1.40 2.34
C LEU A 336 -2.26 -1.71 3.68
N SER A 337 -3.60 -1.69 3.68
CA SER A 337 -4.43 -2.00 4.84
C SER A 337 -4.26 -3.44 5.33
N ASN A 338 -3.92 -4.36 4.43
CA ASN A 338 -3.63 -5.76 4.74
C ASN A 338 -2.13 -6.02 4.98
N GLY A 339 -1.28 -4.98 5.02
CA GLY A 339 0.16 -5.10 5.22
C GLY A 339 0.89 -5.73 4.04
N GLN A 340 0.30 -5.69 2.86
CA GLN A 340 0.87 -6.22 1.64
C GLN A 340 1.61 -5.14 0.87
N ALA A 341 2.80 -5.47 0.37
CA ALA A 341 3.52 -4.60 -0.54
C ALA A 341 2.80 -4.52 -1.90
N VAL A 342 2.79 -3.34 -2.49
CA VAL A 342 2.21 -3.13 -3.83
C VAL A 342 3.25 -3.50 -4.89
N PRO A 343 2.97 -4.46 -5.78
CA PRO A 343 3.91 -4.86 -6.82
C PRO A 343 4.19 -3.71 -7.78
N CYS A 344 5.44 -3.65 -8.26
CA CYS A 344 5.94 -2.58 -9.11
C CYS A 344 6.90 -3.16 -10.15
N ILE A 345 6.72 -2.77 -11.41
CA ILE A 345 7.69 -3.00 -12.49
C ILE A 345 8.48 -1.71 -12.78
N GLY A 346 7.84 -0.56 -12.61
CA GLY A 346 8.51 0.73 -12.68
C GLY A 346 8.55 1.33 -14.07
N ILE A 347 7.45 1.27 -14.82
CA ILE A 347 7.28 1.97 -16.09
C ILE A 347 6.24 3.07 -15.97
N VAL A 348 6.47 4.18 -16.68
CA VAL A 348 5.41 5.13 -17.04
C VAL A 348 5.05 4.85 -18.48
N GLY A 349 3.82 4.43 -18.73
CA GLY A 349 3.38 3.96 -20.03
C GLY A 349 2.12 4.66 -20.51
N GLN A 350 1.85 4.50 -21.81
CA GLN A 350 0.64 4.96 -22.46
C GLN A 350 0.19 3.90 -23.46
N GLU A 351 -1.11 3.69 -23.58
CA GLU A 351 -1.69 2.77 -24.55
C GLU A 351 -1.36 3.21 -25.99
N VAL A 352 -0.97 2.27 -26.84
CA VAL A 352 -0.86 2.52 -28.27
C VAL A 352 -2.28 2.60 -28.84
N THR A 353 -2.63 3.73 -29.43
CA THR A 353 -3.98 3.98 -29.95
C THR A 353 -4.27 3.14 -31.20
N ASP A 354 -5.54 2.83 -31.47
CA ASP A 354 -5.96 2.11 -32.68
C ASP A 354 -5.41 2.73 -33.96
N ALA A 355 -5.41 4.06 -34.07
CA ALA A 355 -4.86 4.78 -35.21
C ALA A 355 -3.34 4.55 -35.35
N GLN A 356 -2.60 4.38 -34.27
CA GLN A 356 -1.17 4.05 -34.32
C GLN A 356 -0.96 2.59 -34.72
N VAL A 357 -1.82 1.69 -34.25
CA VAL A 357 -1.80 0.26 -34.66
C VAL A 357 -2.08 0.13 -36.18
N GLU A 358 -3.07 0.84 -36.71
CA GLU A 358 -3.34 0.92 -38.15
C GLU A 358 -2.15 1.46 -38.95
N ASN A 359 -1.32 2.31 -38.35
CA ASN A 359 -0.09 2.82 -38.92
C ASN A 359 1.13 1.89 -38.74
N GLY A 360 0.92 0.69 -38.19
CA GLY A 360 1.93 -0.37 -38.11
C GLY A 360 2.69 -0.44 -36.80
N LEU A 361 2.25 0.25 -35.75
CA LEU A 361 2.80 0.06 -34.41
C LEU A 361 2.21 -1.22 -33.78
N PRO A 362 3.00 -1.99 -33.04
CA PRO A 362 2.46 -3.08 -32.22
C PRO A 362 1.42 -2.56 -31.21
N ALA A 363 0.33 -3.31 -31.02
CA ALA A 363 -0.60 -3.03 -29.92
C ALA A 363 0.09 -3.32 -28.59
N GLY A 364 -0.09 -2.47 -27.59
CA GLY A 364 0.54 -2.63 -26.27
C GLY A 364 0.68 -1.31 -25.53
N ILE A 365 1.54 -1.32 -24.51
CA ILE A 365 1.86 -0.14 -23.69
C ILE A 365 3.19 0.45 -24.15
N TYR A 366 3.14 1.63 -24.75
CA TYR A 366 4.32 2.40 -25.08
C TYR A 366 5.02 2.90 -23.80
N VAL A 367 6.25 2.48 -23.56
CA VAL A 367 7.07 2.87 -22.41
C VAL A 367 7.59 4.30 -22.63
N MET A 368 6.94 5.26 -22.01
CA MET A 368 7.37 6.66 -22.01
C MET A 368 8.63 6.84 -21.17
N ASN A 369 8.67 6.16 -20.01
CA ASN A 369 9.80 6.18 -19.10
C ASN A 369 9.93 4.85 -18.36
N ALA A 370 11.07 4.19 -18.49
CA ALA A 370 11.52 3.14 -17.60
C ALA A 370 12.26 3.81 -16.43
N VAL A 371 11.64 3.81 -15.25
CA VAL A 371 12.13 4.57 -14.10
C VAL A 371 13.46 4.00 -13.62
N THR A 372 14.47 4.86 -13.48
CA THR A 372 15.80 4.47 -13.03
C THR A 372 15.76 3.71 -11.70
N ASP A 373 16.57 2.68 -11.57
CA ASP A 373 16.67 1.79 -10.40
C ASP A 373 15.41 0.94 -10.10
N LYS A 374 14.38 1.03 -10.94
CA LYS A 374 13.21 0.15 -10.86
C LYS A 374 13.39 -1.13 -11.69
N PRO A 375 12.60 -2.19 -11.44
CA PRO A 375 12.74 -3.51 -12.07
C PRO A 375 12.85 -3.51 -13.60
N ALA A 376 11.98 -2.79 -14.30
CA ALA A 376 11.99 -2.71 -15.77
C ALA A 376 13.31 -2.15 -16.30
N TYR A 377 13.77 -1.04 -15.72
CA TYR A 377 15.04 -0.41 -16.08
C TYR A 377 16.22 -1.36 -15.85
N ASN A 378 16.24 -2.03 -14.69
CA ASN A 378 17.31 -2.96 -14.32
C ASN A 378 17.33 -4.21 -15.20
N ALA A 379 16.18 -4.64 -15.73
CA ALA A 379 16.08 -5.74 -16.67
C ALA A 379 16.49 -5.36 -18.11
N GLY A 380 16.58 -4.05 -18.44
CA GLY A 380 17.01 -3.55 -19.74
C GLY A 380 15.85 -3.10 -20.66
N ILE A 381 14.65 -2.93 -20.11
CA ILE A 381 13.53 -2.27 -20.80
C ILE A 381 13.88 -0.78 -20.91
N GLN A 382 13.57 -0.17 -22.05
CA GLN A 382 13.99 1.18 -22.42
C GLN A 382 12.78 2.05 -22.80
N ASN A 383 12.99 3.36 -22.69
CA ASN A 383 12.04 4.32 -23.24
C ASN A 383 11.89 4.10 -24.75
N GLY A 384 10.66 4.04 -25.23
CA GLY A 384 10.34 3.77 -26.62
C GLY A 384 10.05 2.29 -26.93
N ASP A 385 10.24 1.38 -25.99
CA ASP A 385 9.72 0.00 -26.13
C ASP A 385 8.19 0.00 -26.06
N ILE A 386 7.58 -0.99 -26.69
CA ILE A 386 6.15 -1.25 -26.55
C ILE A 386 5.99 -2.59 -25.83
N LEU A 387 5.49 -2.58 -24.59
CA LEU A 387 5.22 -3.77 -23.81
C LEU A 387 3.96 -4.44 -24.37
N THR A 388 4.11 -5.67 -24.85
CA THR A 388 3.05 -6.44 -25.53
C THR A 388 2.53 -7.59 -24.69
N GLU A 389 3.37 -8.12 -23.77
CA GLU A 389 3.00 -9.24 -22.90
C GLU A 389 3.64 -9.10 -21.53
N LEU A 390 2.87 -9.44 -20.49
CA LEU A 390 3.30 -9.43 -19.09
C LEU A 390 2.92 -10.75 -18.43
N ALA A 391 3.93 -11.53 -18.00
CA ALA A 391 3.76 -12.83 -17.36
C ALA A 391 2.91 -13.83 -18.17
N GLY A 392 3.03 -13.83 -19.52
CA GLY A 392 2.30 -14.70 -20.42
C GLY A 392 0.87 -14.21 -20.75
N GLU A 393 0.46 -13.06 -20.23
CA GLU A 393 -0.82 -12.42 -20.57
C GLU A 393 -0.58 -11.27 -21.58
N PRO A 394 -1.27 -11.24 -22.72
CA PRO A 394 -1.20 -10.10 -23.64
C PRO A 394 -1.69 -8.83 -22.95
N VAL A 395 -1.04 -7.71 -23.20
CA VAL A 395 -1.38 -6.41 -22.62
C VAL A 395 -1.52 -5.39 -23.74
N THR A 396 -2.74 -4.89 -23.92
CA THR A 396 -3.07 -3.87 -24.93
C THR A 396 -3.56 -2.57 -24.29
N SER A 397 -3.96 -2.61 -23.01
CA SER A 397 -4.46 -1.46 -22.26
C SER A 397 -3.80 -1.36 -20.89
N MET A 398 -3.78 -0.16 -20.29
CA MET A 398 -3.29 0.05 -18.93
C MET A 398 -4.15 -0.70 -17.90
N LYS A 399 -5.43 -0.91 -18.18
CA LYS A 399 -6.30 -1.72 -17.32
C LYS A 399 -5.87 -3.18 -17.28
N GLU A 400 -5.52 -3.78 -18.44
CA GLU A 400 -4.98 -5.15 -18.51
C GLU A 400 -3.62 -5.25 -17.84
N TYR A 401 -2.75 -4.25 -18.08
CA TYR A 401 -1.44 -4.17 -17.43
C TYR A 401 -1.56 -4.15 -15.90
N GLN A 402 -2.40 -3.28 -15.35
CA GLN A 402 -2.64 -3.19 -13.92
C GLN A 402 -3.26 -4.48 -13.36
N ALA A 403 -4.22 -5.07 -14.07
CA ALA A 403 -4.84 -6.33 -13.66
C ALA A 403 -3.85 -7.50 -13.66
N ALA A 404 -2.90 -7.53 -14.60
CA ALA A 404 -1.82 -8.51 -14.60
C ALA A 404 -0.83 -8.26 -13.45
N LEU A 405 -0.42 -7.01 -13.23
CA LEU A 405 0.49 -6.62 -12.15
C LEU A 405 -0.11 -6.90 -10.77
N ASP A 406 -1.40 -6.66 -10.57
CA ASP A 406 -2.11 -6.91 -9.31
C ASP A 406 -2.09 -8.39 -8.87
N LYS A 407 -1.96 -9.33 -9.80
CA LYS A 407 -1.85 -10.77 -9.52
C LYS A 407 -0.45 -11.19 -9.08
N MET A 408 0.56 -10.33 -9.23
CA MET A 408 1.95 -10.65 -8.94
C MET A 408 2.30 -10.41 -7.48
N THR A 409 3.40 -11.03 -7.05
CA THR A 409 3.99 -10.81 -5.73
C THR A 409 5.37 -10.19 -5.86
N CYS A 410 5.71 -9.30 -4.93
CA CYS A 410 7.05 -8.72 -4.87
C CYS A 410 8.12 -9.81 -4.72
N GLY A 411 9.20 -9.72 -5.48
CA GLY A 411 10.27 -10.73 -5.57
C GLY A 411 10.02 -11.84 -6.58
N GLN A 412 8.84 -11.94 -7.18
CA GLN A 412 8.56 -12.88 -8.27
C GLN A 412 9.32 -12.48 -9.52
N VAL A 413 9.91 -13.44 -10.23
CA VAL A 413 10.46 -13.22 -11.58
C VAL A 413 9.37 -13.48 -12.60
N VAL A 414 9.13 -12.53 -13.48
CA VAL A 414 8.13 -12.60 -14.55
C VAL A 414 8.75 -12.33 -15.91
N HIS A 415 8.25 -12.99 -16.94
CA HIS A 415 8.64 -12.72 -18.33
C HIS A 415 7.85 -11.52 -18.84
N VAL A 416 8.56 -10.58 -19.45
CA VAL A 416 8.00 -9.39 -20.10
C VAL A 416 8.46 -9.38 -21.54
N THR A 417 7.51 -9.35 -22.47
CA THR A 417 7.79 -9.20 -23.89
C THR A 417 7.57 -7.77 -24.32
N VAL A 418 8.55 -7.21 -24.98
CA VAL A 418 8.45 -5.87 -25.57
C VAL A 418 8.79 -5.90 -27.06
N ALA A 419 8.16 -5.04 -27.81
CA ALA A 419 8.53 -4.74 -29.19
C ALA A 419 9.40 -3.49 -29.20
N ARG A 420 10.67 -3.64 -29.58
CA ARG A 420 11.64 -2.54 -29.70
C ARG A 420 11.79 -2.09 -31.14
N ASN A 421 11.73 -0.79 -31.38
CA ASN A 421 11.89 -0.23 -32.72
C ASN A 421 13.33 -0.43 -33.22
N GLY A 422 13.48 -1.19 -34.29
CA GLY A 422 14.73 -1.33 -35.06
C GLY A 422 14.82 -0.25 -36.14
N ARG A 423 15.70 -0.50 -37.16
CA ARG A 423 15.84 0.44 -38.26
C ARG A 423 14.64 0.44 -39.23
N ASP A 424 14.02 -0.73 -39.42
CA ASP A 424 12.94 -0.91 -40.43
C ASP A 424 11.70 -1.61 -39.85
N THR A 425 11.84 -2.33 -38.75
CA THR A 425 10.76 -3.15 -38.14
C THR A 425 10.91 -3.19 -36.62
N TYR A 426 9.81 -3.47 -35.94
CA TYR A 426 9.81 -3.81 -34.52
C TYR A 426 10.34 -5.24 -34.34
N THR A 427 11.19 -5.43 -33.35
CA THR A 427 11.74 -6.73 -32.94
C THR A 427 11.24 -7.06 -31.53
N GLU A 428 10.71 -8.26 -31.36
CA GLU A 428 10.31 -8.77 -30.05
C GLU A 428 11.56 -9.12 -29.23
N LEU A 429 11.57 -8.67 -27.99
CA LEU A 429 12.59 -8.96 -26.99
C LEU A 429 11.91 -9.43 -25.72
N GLU A 430 12.47 -10.44 -25.09
CA GLU A 430 12.00 -10.99 -23.83
C GLU A 430 12.95 -10.60 -22.70
N PHE A 431 12.39 -10.21 -21.57
CA PHE A 431 13.13 -9.83 -20.37
C PHE A 431 12.59 -10.56 -19.15
N ASP A 432 13.49 -11.04 -18.32
CA ASP A 432 13.16 -11.53 -16.97
C ASP A 432 13.20 -10.37 -15.99
N VAL A 433 12.04 -9.98 -15.51
CA VAL A 433 11.87 -8.86 -14.58
C VAL A 433 11.55 -9.38 -13.19
N THR A 434 12.36 -9.01 -12.19
CA THR A 434 12.03 -9.30 -10.79
C THR A 434 11.09 -8.21 -10.28
N VAL A 435 9.85 -8.56 -9.99
CA VAL A 435 8.83 -7.61 -9.49
C VAL A 435 9.30 -6.96 -8.19
N GLY A 436 9.37 -5.65 -8.17
CA GLY A 436 9.69 -4.86 -6.99
C GLY A 436 8.48 -4.48 -6.17
N SER A 437 8.68 -3.58 -5.22
CA SER A 437 7.61 -2.89 -4.48
C SER A 437 7.66 -1.40 -4.78
N ARG A 438 6.51 -0.74 -4.69
CA ARG A 438 6.40 0.71 -4.73
C ARG A 438 7.07 1.37 -3.54
#